data_4a9922fbefb124be8f785d18b0e668bd
#
_entry.id   4a9922fbefb124be8f785d18b0e668bd
#
_cell.length_a   1.000
_cell.length_b   1.000
_cell.length_c   1.000
_cell.angle_alpha   90.00
_cell.angle_beta   90.00
_cell.angle_gamma   90.00
#
_symmetry.space_group_name_H-M   'P 1'
#
loop_
_entity.id
_entity.type
_entity.pdbx_description
1 polymer ?
#
loop_
_entity_poly.entity_id
_entity_poly.type
_entity_poly.pdbx_seq_one_letter_code
_entity_poly.pdbx_strand_id
1 'polypeptide(L)'
;METTKLKTFKIQTKDYKMREEKYDLNGESGMVIEKGRFGKWFENFWYHYKWHTIFISFILLVVTVCTVQMCQKEEYDTHIIYAGSEYVSRVRDGGDLSEYEVLYKSINEAAEDFDGNGKVHSSFEAMFMLTTEEIEKIESELDEKKNNGEEAEELNYAQLSENNRAFAERIQYSDVYVFLISEPLYHKYQREATDQSSSLFVPIRELANKNTSLVFLDDSAVYLHSTEYGKLPGLCDLPQDTLITLRAVGALSTMFDKEKTNENYENAKKVVANMLNYGS
;
A
#
# COMPACT_ATOMS: atom_id res chain seq x y z
N MET A 1 -67.45 -45.54 -37.79
CA MET A 1 -66.29 -45.98 -36.96
C MET A 1 -65.03 -45.49 -37.66
N GLU A 2 -64.65 -44.24 -37.42
CA GLU A 2 -63.44 -43.59 -38.02
C GLU A 2 -62.29 -43.69 -37.07
N THR A 3 -61.24 -44.35 -37.56
CA THR A 3 -59.99 -44.46 -36.83
C THR A 3 -59.08 -43.26 -37.20
N THR A 4 -58.94 -42.33 -36.23
CA THR A 4 -58.05 -41.18 -36.34
C THR A 4 -56.62 -41.62 -36.22
N LYS A 5 -55.84 -41.53 -37.31
CA LYS A 5 -54.38 -41.76 -37.30
C LYS A 5 -53.66 -40.55 -36.72
N LEU A 6 -53.09 -40.70 -35.55
CA LEU A 6 -52.16 -39.73 -34.94
C LEU A 6 -50.85 -39.69 -35.75
N LYS A 7 -50.53 -38.53 -36.31
CA LYS A 7 -49.23 -38.27 -36.96
C LYS A 7 -48.19 -37.96 -35.90
N THR A 8 -47.21 -38.82 -35.80
CA THR A 8 -46.03 -38.62 -34.94
C THR A 8 -45.11 -37.59 -35.57
N PHE A 9 -44.95 -36.43 -34.95
CA PHE A 9 -43.97 -35.43 -35.34
C PHE A 9 -42.59 -35.82 -34.90
N LYS A 10 -41.65 -36.14 -35.82
CA LYS A 10 -40.23 -36.35 -35.51
C LYS A 10 -39.52 -35.02 -35.59
N ILE A 11 -39.12 -34.45 -34.46
CA ILE A 11 -38.20 -33.34 -34.40
C ILE A 11 -36.77 -33.95 -34.40
N GLN A 12 -36.06 -33.79 -35.53
CA GLN A 12 -34.66 -34.16 -35.61
C GLN A 12 -33.83 -32.92 -35.26
N THR A 13 -33.28 -32.87 -34.06
CA THR A 13 -32.18 -31.99 -33.75
C THR A 13 -30.85 -32.75 -33.96
N LYS A 14 -29.89 -32.10 -34.53
CA LYS A 14 -28.62 -32.67 -35.06
C LYS A 14 -27.82 -33.46 -34.07
N ASP A 15 -28.12 -33.36 -32.77
CA ASP A 15 -27.26 -33.90 -31.68
C ASP A 15 -27.98 -34.85 -30.71
N TYR A 16 -29.30 -35.11 -30.89
CA TYR A 16 -30.02 -36.01 -29.99
C TYR A 16 -30.90 -37.02 -30.72
N LYS A 17 -30.66 -38.27 -30.60
CA LYS A 17 -31.60 -39.33 -30.94
C LYS A 17 -32.43 -39.69 -29.70
N MET A 18 -33.70 -39.31 -29.68
CA MET A 18 -34.63 -39.87 -28.72
C MET A 18 -34.96 -41.31 -29.10
N ARG A 19 -34.71 -42.24 -28.23
CA ARG A 19 -35.16 -43.61 -28.30
C ARG A 19 -36.40 -43.79 -27.42
N GLU A 20 -37.31 -44.61 -27.90
CA GLU A 20 -38.62 -44.92 -27.28
C GLU A 20 -38.52 -45.18 -25.76
N GLU A 21 -39.52 -44.65 -25.04
CA GLU A 21 -39.68 -44.92 -23.61
C GLU A 21 -39.84 -46.41 -23.38
N LYS A 22 -38.93 -46.99 -22.61
CA LYS A 22 -39.12 -48.26 -21.97
C LYS A 22 -39.67 -47.99 -20.58
N TYR A 23 -40.93 -48.34 -20.38
CA TYR A 23 -41.54 -48.37 -19.03
C TYR A 23 -40.89 -49.51 -18.24
N ASP A 24 -40.27 -49.18 -17.14
CA ASP A 24 -39.91 -50.19 -16.16
C ASP A 24 -41.10 -50.53 -15.29
N LEU A 25 -41.19 -51.77 -14.83
CA LEU A 25 -42.33 -52.31 -14.08
C LEU A 25 -42.64 -51.62 -12.75
N ASN A 26 -41.83 -50.63 -12.35
CA ASN A 26 -42.01 -49.85 -11.12
C ASN A 26 -42.53 -48.42 -11.35
N GLY A 27 -42.93 -48.03 -12.55
CA GLY A 27 -43.68 -46.77 -12.82
C GLY A 27 -42.84 -45.50 -12.75
N GLU A 28 -41.53 -45.53 -12.72
CA GLU A 28 -40.68 -44.34 -12.86
C GLU A 28 -40.27 -44.13 -14.32
N SER A 29 -40.83 -43.10 -14.94
CA SER A 29 -40.45 -42.67 -16.28
C SER A 29 -39.14 -41.87 -16.22
N GLY A 30 -38.01 -42.53 -16.38
CA GLY A 30 -36.69 -41.90 -16.54
C GLY A 30 -36.46 -41.59 -17.99
N MET A 31 -36.42 -40.29 -18.37
CA MET A 31 -36.01 -39.85 -19.69
C MET A 31 -34.50 -40.09 -19.86
N VAL A 32 -34.11 -41.17 -20.56
CA VAL A 32 -32.71 -41.46 -20.84
C VAL A 32 -32.27 -40.60 -22.03
N ILE A 33 -31.59 -39.47 -21.75
CA ILE A 33 -30.95 -38.64 -22.75
C ILE A 33 -29.68 -39.38 -23.20
N GLU A 34 -29.66 -39.93 -24.42
CA GLU A 34 -28.44 -40.47 -24.99
C GLU A 34 -27.45 -39.31 -25.26
N LYS A 35 -26.41 -39.26 -24.48
CA LYS A 35 -25.30 -38.30 -24.67
C LYS A 35 -24.61 -38.57 -26.02
N GLY A 36 -24.47 -37.53 -26.81
CA GLY A 36 -23.72 -37.58 -28.05
C GLY A 36 -22.26 -38.06 -27.86
N ARG A 37 -21.56 -38.35 -28.96
CA ARG A 37 -20.19 -38.87 -28.96
C ARG A 37 -19.21 -38.07 -28.09
N PHE A 38 -19.42 -36.75 -28.04
CA PHE A 38 -18.67 -35.81 -27.18
C PHE A 38 -18.97 -36.02 -25.69
N GLY A 39 -20.23 -36.22 -25.33
CA GLY A 39 -20.62 -36.45 -23.93
C GLY A 39 -20.05 -37.71 -23.34
N LYS A 40 -20.03 -38.81 -24.13
CA LYS A 40 -19.41 -40.09 -23.71
C LYS A 40 -17.90 -39.98 -23.54
N TRP A 41 -17.22 -39.23 -24.43
CA TRP A 41 -15.79 -38.94 -24.34
C TRP A 41 -15.49 -38.09 -23.07
N PHE A 42 -16.28 -37.04 -22.82
CA PHE A 42 -16.11 -36.18 -21.67
C PHE A 42 -16.32 -36.91 -20.34
N GLU A 43 -17.34 -37.81 -20.25
CA GLU A 43 -17.54 -38.63 -19.06
C GLU A 43 -16.35 -39.56 -18.79
N ASN A 44 -15.84 -40.22 -19.81
CA ASN A 44 -14.70 -41.09 -19.66
C ASN A 44 -13.44 -40.32 -19.26
N PHE A 45 -13.20 -39.14 -19.91
CA PHE A 45 -12.11 -38.24 -19.53
C PHE A 45 -12.23 -37.79 -18.10
N TRP A 46 -13.44 -37.30 -17.69
CA TRP A 46 -13.67 -36.80 -16.35
C TRP A 46 -13.54 -37.89 -15.29
N TYR A 47 -14.00 -39.09 -15.56
CA TYR A 47 -13.88 -40.21 -14.63
C TYR A 47 -12.40 -40.53 -14.31
N HIS A 48 -11.53 -40.52 -15.33
CA HIS A 48 -10.12 -40.89 -15.17
C HIS A 48 -9.23 -39.73 -14.74
N TYR A 49 -9.53 -38.51 -15.19
CA TYR A 49 -8.64 -37.36 -15.05
C TYR A 49 -9.17 -36.22 -14.20
N LYS A 50 -10.32 -36.35 -13.54
CA LYS A 50 -10.95 -35.27 -12.75
C LYS A 50 -9.99 -34.62 -11.74
N TRP A 51 -9.23 -35.41 -11.01
CA TRP A 51 -8.29 -34.90 -10.03
C TRP A 51 -7.10 -34.17 -10.65
N HIS A 52 -6.57 -34.70 -11.74
CA HIS A 52 -5.49 -34.05 -12.48
C HIS A 52 -5.96 -32.75 -13.12
N THR A 53 -7.16 -32.73 -13.71
CA THR A 53 -7.75 -31.54 -14.32
C THR A 53 -8.01 -30.45 -13.29
N ILE A 54 -8.59 -30.82 -12.13
CA ILE A 54 -8.83 -29.88 -11.02
C ILE A 54 -7.49 -29.30 -10.53
N PHE A 55 -6.50 -30.15 -10.30
CA PHE A 55 -5.19 -29.72 -9.81
C PHE A 55 -4.47 -28.80 -10.80
N ILE A 56 -4.44 -29.17 -12.08
CA ILE A 56 -3.85 -28.31 -13.13
C ILE A 56 -4.60 -27.00 -13.26
N SER A 57 -5.92 -27.01 -13.26
CA SER A 57 -6.75 -25.80 -13.30
C SER A 57 -6.49 -24.88 -12.10
N PHE A 58 -6.32 -25.46 -10.92
CA PHE A 58 -5.96 -24.71 -9.71
C PHE A 58 -4.58 -24.05 -9.83
N ILE A 59 -3.57 -24.80 -10.30
CA ILE A 59 -2.23 -24.24 -10.54
C ILE A 59 -2.29 -23.09 -11.56
N LEU A 60 -2.98 -23.28 -12.68
CA LEU A 60 -3.14 -22.24 -13.71
C LEU A 60 -3.83 -20.99 -13.14
N LEU A 61 -4.85 -21.17 -12.30
CA LEU A 61 -5.53 -20.06 -11.64
C LEU A 61 -4.57 -19.30 -10.73
N VAL A 62 -3.82 -20.01 -9.87
CA VAL A 62 -2.83 -19.39 -8.98
C VAL A 62 -1.77 -18.63 -9.79
N VAL A 63 -1.20 -19.25 -10.83
CA VAL A 63 -0.20 -18.60 -11.70
C VAL A 63 -0.80 -17.35 -12.35
N THR A 64 -2.02 -17.44 -12.87
CA THR A 64 -2.69 -16.28 -13.49
C THR A 64 -2.90 -15.14 -12.49
N VAL A 65 -3.39 -15.45 -11.28
CA VAL A 65 -3.58 -14.43 -10.23
C VAL A 65 -2.25 -13.80 -9.83
N CYS A 66 -1.20 -14.62 -9.60
CA CYS A 66 0.12 -14.10 -9.28
C CYS A 66 0.68 -13.21 -10.41
N THR A 67 0.53 -13.63 -11.67
CA THR A 67 1.00 -12.85 -12.83
C THR A 67 0.25 -11.51 -12.93
N VAL A 68 -1.08 -11.52 -12.76
CA VAL A 68 -1.88 -10.28 -12.78
C VAL A 68 -1.47 -9.36 -11.64
N GLN A 69 -1.27 -9.90 -10.43
CA GLN A 69 -0.82 -9.10 -9.28
C GLN A 69 0.58 -8.51 -9.50
N MET A 70 1.50 -9.27 -10.12
CA MET A 70 2.83 -8.75 -10.47
C MET A 70 2.77 -7.64 -11.52
N CYS A 71 1.89 -7.78 -12.53
CA CYS A 71 1.70 -6.76 -13.57
C CYS A 71 0.95 -5.51 -13.06
N GLN A 72 0.20 -5.63 -11.95
CA GLN A 72 -0.54 -4.50 -11.36
C GLN A 72 0.23 -3.82 -10.22
N LYS A 73 1.47 -4.28 -9.91
CA LYS A 73 2.29 -3.63 -8.92
C LYS A 73 2.64 -2.22 -9.42
N GLU A 74 2.07 -1.22 -8.76
CA GLU A 74 2.43 0.17 -9.02
C GLU A 74 3.89 0.38 -8.62
N GLU A 75 4.71 0.85 -9.55
CA GLU A 75 6.05 1.33 -9.25
C GLU A 75 5.93 2.80 -8.88
N TYR A 76 6.52 3.17 -7.75
CA TYR A 76 6.54 4.53 -7.26
C TYR A 76 7.92 5.13 -7.52
N ASP A 77 7.95 6.38 -7.97
CA ASP A 77 9.18 7.13 -8.18
C ASP A 77 9.95 7.34 -6.88
N THR A 78 9.23 7.55 -5.78
CA THR A 78 9.81 7.69 -4.45
C THR A 78 8.83 7.27 -3.37
N HIS A 79 9.37 6.97 -2.19
CA HIS A 79 8.61 6.65 -0.99
C HIS A 79 8.93 7.65 0.11
N ILE A 80 7.90 8.27 0.67
CA ILE A 80 8.02 9.29 1.72
C ILE A 80 7.12 8.90 2.88
N ILE A 81 7.66 8.96 4.10
CA ILE A 81 6.89 8.73 5.31
C ILE A 81 6.86 10.01 6.13
N TYR A 82 5.67 10.41 6.56
CA TYR A 82 5.49 11.32 7.68
C TYR A 82 5.30 10.52 8.96
N ALA A 83 6.06 10.85 10.00
CA ALA A 83 5.95 10.28 11.32
C ALA A 83 5.96 11.39 12.38
N GLY A 84 4.85 11.60 13.06
CA GLY A 84 4.72 12.71 14.02
C GLY A 84 3.40 12.70 14.77
N SER A 85 3.22 13.73 15.58
CA SER A 85 2.08 13.90 16.49
C SER A 85 0.79 14.38 15.80
N GLU A 86 0.84 14.75 14.52
CA GLU A 86 -0.35 15.17 13.78
C GLU A 86 -1.03 13.97 13.12
N TYR A 87 -2.35 13.89 13.27
CA TYR A 87 -3.17 12.86 12.62
C TYR A 87 -3.66 13.38 11.27
N VAL A 88 -3.14 12.79 10.19
CA VAL A 88 -3.54 13.14 8.82
C VAL A 88 -4.80 12.37 8.42
N SER A 89 -5.92 13.07 8.35
CA SER A 89 -7.20 12.47 7.97
C SER A 89 -7.26 12.09 6.50
N ARG A 90 -7.78 10.89 6.21
CA ARG A 90 -8.11 10.43 4.87
C ARG A 90 -9.58 10.66 4.50
N VAL A 91 -10.36 11.17 5.43
CA VAL A 91 -11.79 11.42 5.23
C VAL A 91 -11.97 12.79 4.55
N ARG A 92 -12.79 12.82 3.51
CA ARG A 92 -13.17 14.06 2.84
C ARG A 92 -14.25 14.77 3.63
N ASP A 93 -14.10 16.07 3.81
CA ASP A 93 -15.09 16.91 4.48
C ASP A 93 -15.86 17.73 3.44
N GLY A 94 -17.18 17.58 3.41
CA GLY A 94 -18.08 18.41 2.60
C GLY A 94 -17.86 18.41 1.09
N GLY A 95 -17.05 17.50 0.54
CA GLY A 95 -16.69 17.44 -0.89
C GLY A 95 -15.31 18.04 -1.22
N ASP A 96 -14.65 18.63 -0.24
CA ASP A 96 -13.26 19.09 -0.35
C ASP A 96 -12.28 17.90 -0.32
N LEU A 97 -11.02 18.17 -0.71
CA LEU A 97 -9.95 17.18 -0.62
C LEU A 97 -9.70 16.84 0.86
N SER A 98 -9.44 15.57 1.16
CA SER A 98 -8.96 15.19 2.49
C SER A 98 -7.59 15.81 2.77
N GLU A 99 -7.23 15.95 4.04
CA GLU A 99 -5.89 16.43 4.44
C GLU A 99 -4.80 15.59 3.78
N TYR A 100 -5.00 14.28 3.71
CA TYR A 100 -4.09 13.37 3.03
C TYR A 100 -3.92 13.72 1.55
N GLU A 101 -5.00 14.03 0.82
CA GLU A 101 -4.92 14.35 -0.61
C GLU A 101 -4.23 15.69 -0.87
N VAL A 102 -4.45 16.68 0.01
CA VAL A 102 -3.77 17.99 -0.05
C VAL A 102 -2.28 17.80 0.17
N LEU A 103 -1.91 17.08 1.23
CA LEU A 103 -0.53 16.79 1.58
C LEU A 103 0.17 15.97 0.49
N TYR A 104 -0.50 14.95 -0.04
CA TYR A 104 0.00 14.12 -1.13
C TYR A 104 0.34 14.91 -2.40
N LYS A 105 -0.49 15.89 -2.76
CA LYS A 105 -0.20 16.77 -3.91
C LYS A 105 1.08 17.57 -3.69
N SER A 106 1.22 18.18 -2.51
CA SER A 106 2.40 18.98 -2.19
C SER A 106 3.67 18.13 -2.10
N ILE A 107 3.56 16.89 -1.64
CA ILE A 107 4.67 15.93 -1.61
C ILE A 107 5.19 15.63 -3.02
N ASN A 108 4.31 15.46 -3.99
CA ASN A 108 4.71 15.20 -5.37
C ASN A 108 5.41 16.38 -6.06
N GLU A 109 5.31 17.61 -5.54
CA GLU A 109 6.04 18.78 -6.08
C GLU A 109 7.56 18.66 -5.96
N ALA A 110 8.09 17.86 -5.04
CA ALA A 110 9.51 17.61 -4.89
C ALA A 110 9.99 16.34 -5.64
N ALA A 111 9.07 15.49 -6.06
CA ALA A 111 9.39 14.26 -6.78
C ALA A 111 9.57 14.52 -8.29
N GLU A 112 10.29 13.63 -8.95
CA GLU A 112 10.50 13.60 -10.39
C GLU A 112 10.03 12.27 -10.96
N ASP A 113 9.75 12.22 -12.25
CA ASP A 113 9.48 10.98 -13.00
C ASP A 113 10.80 10.22 -13.19
N PHE A 114 11.13 9.36 -12.22
CA PHE A 114 12.39 8.61 -12.22
C PHE A 114 12.31 7.34 -13.08
N ASP A 115 11.13 6.79 -13.28
CA ASP A 115 10.92 5.58 -14.10
C ASP A 115 10.67 5.90 -15.59
N GLY A 116 10.48 7.17 -15.94
CA GLY A 116 10.29 7.65 -17.31
C GLY A 116 8.93 7.32 -17.91
N ASN A 117 7.91 7.06 -17.06
CA ASN A 117 6.56 6.71 -17.51
C ASN A 117 5.71 7.94 -17.87
N GLY A 118 6.21 9.15 -17.69
CA GLY A 118 5.56 10.42 -17.96
C GLY A 118 4.63 10.90 -16.86
N LYS A 119 4.69 10.30 -15.67
CA LYS A 119 3.90 10.68 -14.49
C LYS A 119 4.77 10.65 -13.26
N VAL A 120 4.59 11.62 -12.38
CA VAL A 120 5.18 11.60 -11.04
C VAL A 120 4.22 10.92 -10.08
N HIS A 121 4.66 9.82 -9.48
CA HIS A 121 3.84 9.04 -8.57
C HIS A 121 4.65 8.62 -7.34
N SER A 122 4.49 9.35 -6.25
CA SER A 122 5.13 9.04 -4.97
C SER A 122 4.25 8.14 -4.12
N SER A 123 4.85 7.22 -3.38
CA SER A 123 4.17 6.57 -2.25
C SER A 123 4.32 7.45 -1.02
N PHE A 124 3.19 7.80 -0.42
CA PHE A 124 3.16 8.58 0.83
C PHE A 124 2.43 7.82 1.92
N GLU A 125 3.03 7.73 3.09
CA GLU A 125 2.45 7.09 4.26
C GLU A 125 2.53 8.07 5.44
N ALA A 126 1.38 8.36 6.07
CA ALA A 126 1.32 9.20 7.26
C ALA A 126 1.07 8.31 8.48
N MET A 127 1.97 8.39 9.46
CA MET A 127 1.95 7.62 10.69
C MET A 127 1.83 8.55 11.89
N PHE A 128 0.68 8.48 12.59
CA PHE A 128 0.54 9.14 13.88
C PHE A 128 1.40 8.42 14.91
N MET A 129 2.41 9.09 15.43
CA MET A 129 3.39 8.52 16.36
C MET A 129 3.76 9.53 17.43
N LEU A 130 3.96 9.03 18.64
CA LEU A 130 4.35 9.80 19.82
C LEU A 130 5.51 9.12 20.53
N THR A 131 6.35 9.91 21.18
CA THR A 131 7.33 9.42 22.17
C THR A 131 6.63 9.11 23.50
N THR A 132 7.32 8.39 24.38
CA THR A 132 6.79 8.08 25.71
C THR A 132 6.51 9.37 26.50
N GLU A 133 7.40 10.34 26.40
CA GLU A 133 7.28 11.64 27.05
C GLU A 133 6.06 12.42 26.56
N GLU A 134 5.78 12.37 25.26
CA GLU A 134 4.58 13.00 24.69
C GLU A 134 3.30 12.29 25.14
N ILE A 135 3.30 10.96 25.20
CA ILE A 135 2.17 10.17 25.70
C ILE A 135 1.88 10.55 27.16
N GLU A 136 2.88 10.53 28.04
CA GLU A 136 2.72 10.91 29.47
C GLU A 136 2.18 12.33 29.63
N LYS A 137 2.63 13.26 28.80
CA LYS A 137 2.13 14.64 28.82
C LYS A 137 0.67 14.71 28.41
N ILE A 138 0.29 14.06 27.31
CA ILE A 138 -1.10 14.03 26.83
C ILE A 138 -2.01 13.35 27.86
N GLU A 139 -1.58 12.24 28.46
CA GLU A 139 -2.33 11.57 29.53
C GLU A 139 -2.60 12.48 30.72
N SER A 140 -1.58 13.23 31.16
CA SER A 140 -1.75 14.18 32.26
C SER A 140 -2.74 15.30 31.93
N GLU A 141 -2.70 15.81 30.71
CA GLU A 141 -3.66 16.84 30.22
C GLU A 141 -5.08 16.28 30.12
N LEU A 142 -5.25 15.02 29.67
CA LEU A 142 -6.54 14.34 29.58
C LEU A 142 -7.13 14.10 30.98
N ASP A 143 -6.31 13.73 31.95
CA ASP A 143 -6.73 13.54 33.34
C ASP A 143 -7.17 14.86 33.98
N GLU A 144 -6.48 15.96 33.72
CA GLU A 144 -6.90 17.30 34.14
C GLU A 144 -8.26 17.70 33.56
N LYS A 145 -8.47 17.48 32.26
CA LYS A 145 -9.76 17.75 31.59
C LYS A 145 -10.88 16.92 32.18
N LYS A 146 -10.65 15.58 32.36
CA LYS A 146 -11.64 14.71 33.00
C LYS A 146 -12.02 15.19 34.43
N ASN A 147 -11.03 15.61 35.21
CA ASN A 147 -11.25 16.10 36.54
C ASN A 147 -12.07 17.42 36.55
N ASN A 148 -11.94 18.23 35.49
CA ASN A 148 -12.71 19.45 35.30
C ASN A 148 -14.12 19.20 34.71
N GLY A 149 -14.46 17.94 34.38
CA GLY A 149 -15.75 17.56 33.79
C GLY A 149 -15.86 17.89 32.28
N GLU A 150 -14.74 18.09 31.60
CA GLU A 150 -14.66 18.31 30.17
C GLU A 150 -14.60 16.96 29.41
N GLU A 151 -15.17 16.96 28.19
CA GLU A 151 -14.99 15.80 27.29
C GLU A 151 -13.54 15.74 26.83
N ALA A 152 -12.94 14.55 26.93
CA ALA A 152 -11.57 14.30 26.52
C ALA A 152 -11.53 13.05 25.64
N GLU A 153 -11.01 13.16 24.43
CA GLU A 153 -10.77 12.00 23.55
C GLU A 153 -9.58 11.21 24.07
N GLU A 154 -9.77 9.90 24.22
CA GLU A 154 -8.72 9.00 24.68
C GLU A 154 -7.74 8.67 23.54
N LEU A 155 -6.46 8.51 23.91
CA LEU A 155 -5.44 8.05 22.94
C LEU A 155 -5.75 6.64 22.45
N ASN A 156 -5.64 6.43 21.13
CA ASN A 156 -5.74 5.12 20.54
C ASN A 156 -4.40 4.36 20.62
N TYR A 157 -4.15 3.70 21.73
CA TYR A 157 -2.92 2.93 21.96
C TYR A 157 -2.72 1.78 20.98
N ALA A 158 -3.80 1.17 20.49
CA ALA A 158 -3.71 0.10 19.50
C ALA A 158 -3.11 0.64 18.18
N GLN A 159 -3.58 1.79 17.74
CA GLN A 159 -3.06 2.47 16.54
C GLN A 159 -1.61 2.93 16.74
N LEU A 160 -1.29 3.53 17.90
CA LEU A 160 0.08 3.94 18.22
C LEU A 160 1.03 2.74 18.20
N SER A 161 0.64 1.61 18.79
CA SER A 161 1.45 0.38 18.80
C SER A 161 1.63 -0.18 17.39
N GLU A 162 0.58 -0.20 16.57
CA GLU A 162 0.64 -0.65 15.18
C GLU A 162 1.55 0.24 14.34
N ASN A 163 1.40 1.57 14.44
CA ASN A 163 2.23 2.53 13.73
C ASN A 163 3.71 2.42 14.14
N ASN A 164 4.01 2.27 15.44
CA ASN A 164 5.38 2.08 15.91
C ASN A 164 6.01 0.80 15.32
N ARG A 165 5.25 -0.31 15.28
CA ARG A 165 5.72 -1.55 14.67
C ARG A 165 5.93 -1.38 13.17
N ALA A 166 4.96 -0.81 12.45
CA ALA A 166 5.06 -0.56 11.01
C ALA A 166 6.26 0.34 10.68
N PHE A 167 6.49 1.40 11.46
CA PHE A 167 7.62 2.29 11.27
C PHE A 167 8.97 1.57 11.47
N ALA A 168 9.09 0.75 12.51
CA ALA A 168 10.29 -0.06 12.74
C ALA A 168 10.55 -1.04 11.57
N GLU A 169 9.50 -1.67 11.04
CA GLU A 169 9.58 -2.52 9.85
C GLU A 169 10.03 -1.73 8.61
N ARG A 170 9.50 -0.51 8.40
CA ARG A 170 9.94 0.38 7.30
C ARG A 170 11.41 0.74 7.40
N ILE A 171 11.89 1.06 8.60
CA ILE A 171 13.31 1.36 8.82
C ILE A 171 14.20 0.15 8.51
N GLN A 172 13.78 -1.05 8.88
CA GLN A 172 14.63 -2.24 8.76
C GLN A 172 14.61 -2.88 7.37
N TYR A 173 13.45 -2.93 6.72
CA TYR A 173 13.23 -3.83 5.58
C TYR A 173 12.76 -3.13 4.30
N SER A 174 12.50 -1.82 4.32
CA SER A 174 11.97 -1.13 3.15
C SER A 174 12.99 -0.26 2.42
N ASP A 175 12.67 0.10 1.18
CA ASP A 175 13.40 1.07 0.36
C ASP A 175 12.87 2.50 0.57
N VAL A 176 12.36 2.80 1.75
CA VAL A 176 11.96 4.16 2.11
C VAL A 176 13.15 4.89 2.70
N TYR A 177 13.51 6.01 2.10
CA TYR A 177 14.68 6.80 2.50
C TYR A 177 14.32 8.22 2.95
N VAL A 178 13.22 8.80 2.47
CA VAL A 178 12.80 10.16 2.79
C VAL A 178 11.80 10.15 3.93
N PHE A 179 12.11 10.87 5.01
CA PHE A 179 11.22 10.98 6.16
C PHE A 179 10.95 12.46 6.49
N LEU A 180 9.68 12.74 6.74
CA LEU A 180 9.20 13.91 7.45
C LEU A 180 8.91 13.46 8.87
N ILE A 181 9.76 13.79 9.83
CA ILE A 181 9.72 13.21 11.18
C ILE A 181 9.72 14.32 12.23
N SER A 182 8.93 14.17 13.32
CA SER A 182 8.99 15.11 14.43
C SER A 182 10.33 15.05 15.15
N GLU A 183 10.79 16.19 15.68
CA GLU A 183 12.07 16.29 16.38
C GLU A 183 12.20 15.31 17.55
N PRO A 184 11.19 15.07 18.41
CA PRO A 184 11.27 14.07 19.46
C PRO A 184 11.52 12.65 18.95
N LEU A 185 10.83 12.25 17.87
CA LEU A 185 11.02 10.95 17.25
C LEU A 185 12.38 10.84 16.56
N TYR A 186 12.84 11.91 15.90
CA TYR A 186 14.18 11.97 15.31
C TYR A 186 15.25 11.68 16.38
N HIS A 187 15.20 12.36 17.51
CA HIS A 187 16.14 12.14 18.61
C HIS A 187 16.06 10.72 19.21
N LYS A 188 14.88 10.16 19.31
CA LYS A 188 14.67 8.79 19.77
C LYS A 188 15.39 7.80 18.84
N TYR A 189 15.08 7.82 17.55
CA TYR A 189 15.62 6.85 16.60
C TYR A 189 17.10 7.07 16.29
N GLN A 190 17.59 8.31 16.32
CA GLN A 190 19.01 8.60 16.17
C GLN A 190 19.83 8.05 17.34
N ARG A 191 19.31 8.12 18.58
CA ARG A 191 19.95 7.52 19.76
C ARG A 191 19.99 5.99 19.68
N GLU A 192 18.86 5.37 19.34
CA GLU A 192 18.75 3.92 19.19
C GLU A 192 19.72 3.38 18.13
N ALA A 193 19.90 4.10 17.03
CA ALA A 193 20.85 3.73 15.98
C ALA A 193 22.30 3.89 16.44
N THR A 194 22.62 4.95 17.17
CA THR A 194 23.99 5.20 17.67
C THR A 194 24.45 4.10 18.63
N ASP A 195 23.55 3.56 19.43
CA ASP A 195 23.83 2.41 20.30
C ASP A 195 24.17 1.13 19.49
N GLN A 196 23.74 1.07 18.21
CA GLN A 196 24.06 0.00 17.27
C GLN A 196 25.24 0.30 16.33
N SER A 197 26.04 1.32 16.62
CA SER A 197 27.26 1.73 15.89
C SER A 197 27.06 2.32 14.48
N SER A 198 25.86 2.71 14.11
CA SER A 198 25.60 3.40 12.82
C SER A 198 24.56 4.49 12.99
N SER A 199 24.78 5.65 12.34
CA SER A 199 23.75 6.69 12.27
C SER A 199 22.59 6.23 11.37
N LEU A 200 21.36 6.42 11.83
CA LEU A 200 20.17 6.10 11.02
C LEU A 200 20.00 7.10 9.88
N PHE A 201 20.24 8.38 10.14
CA PHE A 201 20.10 9.45 9.16
C PHE A 201 21.47 9.95 8.68
N VAL A 202 21.57 10.24 7.41
CA VAL A 202 22.82 10.71 6.77
C VAL A 202 22.84 12.23 6.69
N PRO A 203 24.04 12.84 6.62
CA PRO A 203 24.17 14.27 6.40
C PRO A 203 23.52 14.70 5.08
N ILE A 204 22.64 15.71 5.15
CA ILE A 204 21.91 16.29 4.01
C ILE A 204 22.31 17.75 3.75
N ARG A 205 23.15 18.34 4.59
CA ARG A 205 23.57 19.73 4.45
C ARG A 205 24.20 20.05 3.10
N GLU A 206 24.93 19.10 2.53
CA GLU A 206 25.58 19.27 1.21
C GLU A 206 24.57 19.27 0.05
N LEU A 207 23.34 18.75 0.27
CA LEU A 207 22.26 18.75 -0.72
C LEU A 207 21.58 20.12 -0.81
N ALA A 208 21.68 20.91 0.25
CA ALA A 208 21.19 22.28 0.26
C ALA A 208 22.18 23.17 -0.49
N ASN A 209 21.89 23.51 -1.72
CA ASN A 209 22.63 24.53 -2.44
C ASN A 209 22.83 25.74 -1.49
N LYS A 210 23.53 26.75 -1.81
CA LYS A 210 23.86 27.91 -0.95
C LYS A 210 22.63 28.65 -0.35
N ASN A 211 21.56 27.95 -0.08
CA ASN A 211 20.34 28.48 0.56
C ASN A 211 20.63 28.75 2.04
N THR A 212 20.84 30.01 2.40
CA THR A 212 21.20 30.46 3.75
C THR A 212 20.00 30.60 4.68
N SER A 213 18.77 30.44 4.19
CA SER A 213 17.55 30.59 4.99
C SER A 213 17.15 29.31 5.74
N LEU A 214 17.77 28.17 5.39
CA LEU A 214 17.44 26.88 6.00
C LEU A 214 17.92 26.80 7.45
N VAL A 215 17.05 26.32 8.32
CA VAL A 215 17.37 26.07 9.72
C VAL A 215 17.61 24.57 9.92
N PHE A 216 18.85 24.22 10.18
CA PHE A 216 19.27 22.86 10.46
C PHE A 216 19.23 22.57 11.96
N LEU A 217 18.65 21.42 12.33
CA LEU A 217 18.79 20.89 13.68
C LEU A 217 20.24 20.37 13.89
N ASP A 218 20.72 19.60 12.91
CA ASP A 218 22.09 19.12 12.78
C ASP A 218 22.45 18.91 11.31
N ASP A 219 23.53 18.19 10.99
CA ASP A 219 23.92 17.96 9.59
C ASP A 219 22.95 17.02 8.84
N SER A 220 22.13 16.25 9.52
CA SER A 220 21.23 15.22 8.96
C SER A 220 19.75 15.61 8.96
N ALA A 221 19.38 16.76 9.54
CA ALA A 221 17.99 17.16 9.71
C ALA A 221 17.80 18.67 9.51
N VAL A 222 16.77 19.03 8.75
CA VAL A 222 16.35 20.42 8.46
C VAL A 222 14.90 20.59 8.88
N TYR A 223 14.56 21.69 9.54
CA TYR A 223 13.17 22.02 9.83
C TYR A 223 12.40 22.29 8.54
N LEU A 224 11.33 21.55 8.32
CA LEU A 224 10.46 21.65 7.13
C LEU A 224 10.01 23.09 6.90
N HIS A 225 9.54 23.76 7.95
CA HIS A 225 9.01 25.13 7.89
C HIS A 225 10.06 26.20 7.60
N SER A 226 11.36 25.86 7.64
CA SER A 226 12.42 26.76 7.18
C SER A 226 12.62 26.74 5.66
N THR A 227 11.98 25.80 4.96
CA THR A 227 12.06 25.67 3.50
C THR A 227 10.86 26.34 2.81
N GLU A 228 11.04 26.76 1.55
CA GLU A 228 9.92 27.20 0.72
C GLU A 228 8.95 26.04 0.42
N TYR A 229 9.47 24.83 0.36
CA TYR A 229 8.68 23.60 0.21
C TYR A 229 7.68 23.41 1.38
N GLY A 230 8.11 23.68 2.61
CA GLY A 230 7.24 23.60 3.79
C GLY A 230 6.11 24.62 3.84
N LYS A 231 6.09 25.59 2.93
CA LYS A 231 4.98 26.56 2.81
C LYS A 231 3.85 26.07 1.90
N LEU A 232 4.02 24.93 1.24
CA LEU A 232 2.97 24.34 0.40
C LEU A 232 1.77 23.88 1.22
N PRO A 233 0.56 23.87 0.62
CA PRO A 233 -0.65 23.42 1.29
C PRO A 233 -0.51 22.03 1.91
N GLY A 234 -1.01 21.85 3.13
CA GLY A 234 -0.86 20.60 3.88
C GLY A 234 0.49 20.42 4.55
N LEU A 235 1.60 20.83 3.92
CA LEU A 235 2.92 20.82 4.56
C LEU A 235 3.05 21.94 5.60
N CYS A 236 2.45 23.11 5.33
CA CYS A 236 2.44 24.23 6.27
C CYS A 236 1.58 23.97 7.51
N ASP A 237 0.70 22.97 7.45
CA ASP A 237 -0.20 22.60 8.54
C ASP A 237 0.44 21.57 9.49
N LEU A 238 1.54 20.94 9.08
CA LEU A 238 2.29 20.01 9.92
C LEU A 238 2.94 20.74 11.12
N PRO A 239 3.25 20.03 12.22
CA PRO A 239 3.90 20.63 13.39
C PRO A 239 5.20 21.34 13.07
N GLN A 240 5.49 22.42 13.81
CA GLN A 240 6.68 23.27 13.58
C GLN A 240 8.01 22.54 13.80
N ASP A 241 7.98 21.45 14.55
CA ASP A 241 9.10 20.58 14.86
C ASP A 241 9.30 19.45 13.83
N THR A 242 8.56 19.50 12.70
CA THR A 242 8.72 18.53 11.62
C THR A 242 10.04 18.76 10.87
N LEU A 243 10.82 17.70 10.75
CA LEU A 243 12.15 17.68 10.12
C LEU A 243 12.11 16.91 8.79
N ILE A 244 12.85 17.40 7.80
CA ILE A 244 13.20 16.64 6.58
C ILE A 244 14.49 15.88 6.89
N THR A 245 14.50 14.57 6.65
CA THR A 245 15.65 13.71 6.89
C THR A 245 15.81 12.68 5.77
N LEU A 246 17.03 12.16 5.59
CA LEU A 246 17.35 11.10 4.66
C LEU A 246 17.96 9.93 5.42
N ARG A 247 17.34 8.75 5.31
CA ARG A 247 17.82 7.53 5.96
C ARG A 247 19.03 6.95 5.24
N ALA A 248 19.98 6.40 5.99
CA ALA A 248 21.07 5.60 5.46
C ALA A 248 20.56 4.32 4.77
N VAL A 249 21.30 3.83 3.79
CA VAL A 249 21.01 2.52 3.18
C VAL A 249 21.27 1.44 4.21
N GLY A 250 20.23 0.67 4.53
CA GLY A 250 20.33 -0.45 5.47
C GLY A 250 21.08 -1.64 4.87
N ALA A 251 21.80 -2.38 5.71
CA ALA A 251 22.51 -3.58 5.28
C ALA A 251 21.57 -4.65 4.68
N LEU A 252 20.34 -4.75 5.19
CA LEU A 252 19.34 -5.71 4.70
C LEU A 252 18.75 -5.33 3.34
N SER A 253 18.59 -4.03 3.06
CA SER A 253 18.07 -3.55 1.76
C SER A 253 18.97 -3.99 0.60
N THR A 254 20.28 -4.01 0.82
CA THR A 254 21.27 -4.39 -0.22
C THR A 254 21.38 -5.89 -0.47
N MET A 255 20.76 -6.73 0.36
CA MET A 255 20.87 -8.19 0.23
C MET A 255 20.05 -8.76 -0.94
N PHE A 256 18.94 -8.12 -1.30
CA PHE A 256 18.03 -8.64 -2.33
C PHE A 256 18.32 -8.07 -3.72
N ASP A 257 18.49 -6.76 -3.83
CA ASP A 257 18.82 -6.08 -5.09
C ASP A 257 19.63 -4.81 -4.80
N LYS A 258 20.95 -4.93 -4.88
CA LYS A 258 21.86 -3.83 -4.58
C LYS A 258 21.76 -2.70 -5.61
N GLU A 259 21.53 -3.02 -6.87
CA GLU A 259 21.50 -2.04 -7.97
C GLU A 259 20.25 -1.17 -7.85
N LYS A 260 19.07 -1.80 -7.71
CA LYS A 260 17.80 -1.10 -7.49
C LYS A 260 17.80 -0.31 -6.17
N THR A 261 18.36 -0.87 -5.10
CA THR A 261 18.50 -0.17 -3.81
C THR A 261 19.33 1.10 -3.94
N ASN A 262 20.44 1.06 -4.64
CA ASN A 262 21.27 2.25 -4.88
C ASN A 262 20.57 3.28 -5.76
N GLU A 263 19.87 2.86 -6.80
CA GLU A 263 19.07 3.74 -7.66
C GLU A 263 17.97 4.46 -6.86
N ASN A 264 17.18 3.73 -6.09
CA ASN A 264 16.14 4.29 -5.23
C ASN A 264 16.73 5.28 -4.21
N TYR A 265 17.89 4.98 -3.66
CA TYR A 265 18.58 5.88 -2.74
C TYR A 265 19.07 7.18 -3.40
N GLU A 266 19.64 7.09 -4.61
CA GLU A 266 20.06 8.30 -5.36
C GLU A 266 18.84 9.14 -5.79
N ASN A 267 17.71 8.50 -6.13
CA ASN A 267 16.45 9.20 -6.39
C ASN A 267 15.94 9.92 -5.13
N ALA A 268 15.97 9.24 -3.98
CA ALA A 268 15.61 9.85 -2.70
C ALA A 268 16.48 11.06 -2.34
N LYS A 269 17.79 11.02 -2.63
CA LYS A 269 18.68 12.19 -2.46
C LYS A 269 18.24 13.37 -3.32
N LYS A 270 17.85 13.12 -4.59
CA LYS A 270 17.34 14.17 -5.47
C LYS A 270 16.06 14.77 -4.91
N VAL A 271 15.12 13.94 -4.43
CA VAL A 271 13.89 14.43 -3.81
C VAL A 271 14.20 15.32 -2.61
N VAL A 272 15.10 14.92 -1.70
CA VAL A 272 15.51 15.75 -0.57
C VAL A 272 16.17 17.03 -1.07
N ALA A 273 17.06 16.96 -2.07
CA ALA A 273 17.66 18.16 -2.65
C ALA A 273 16.60 19.12 -3.23
N ASN A 274 15.58 18.59 -3.92
CA ASN A 274 14.47 19.37 -4.45
C ASN A 274 13.64 20.03 -3.33
N MET A 275 13.36 19.31 -2.22
CA MET A 275 12.69 19.87 -1.05
C MET A 275 13.48 21.05 -0.44
N LEU A 276 14.83 20.89 -0.30
CA LEU A 276 15.69 21.90 0.31
C LEU A 276 15.90 23.13 -0.58
N ASN A 277 15.83 22.97 -1.90
CA ASN A 277 16.07 24.01 -2.89
C ASN A 277 14.79 24.46 -3.61
N TYR A 278 13.62 24.06 -3.12
CA TYR A 278 12.34 24.40 -3.73
C TYR A 278 12.17 25.93 -3.82
N GLY A 279 11.82 26.43 -5.01
CA GLY A 279 11.63 27.87 -5.24
C GLY A 279 12.89 28.73 -5.23
N SER A 280 14.09 28.13 -5.17
CA SER A 280 15.38 28.86 -5.13
C SER A 280 15.96 29.12 -6.53
#